data_a31df44fefde9080e6fbd5ba08e7a073
#
_entry.id   a31df44fefde9080e6fbd5ba08e7a073
#
_cell.length_a   1.000
_cell.length_b   1.000
_cell.length_c   1.000
_cell.angle_alpha   90.00
_cell.angle_beta   90.00
_cell.angle_gamma   90.00
#
_symmetry.space_group_name_H-M   'P 1'
#
loop_
_entity.id
_entity.type
_entity.pdbx_description
1 polymer ?
#
loop_
_entity_poly.entity_id
_entity_poly.type
_entity_poly.pdbx_seq_one_letter_code
_entity_poly.pdbx_strand_id
1 'polypeptide(L)'
;MLIHRSLQNENINLINAALVGVDFGKIDFDASLEELSLLAQSAGAHPAVTLTGRRSSPDAKMFVGSGKVEELRLACVANDVELVIFNHALAPAQQRNLETALELRVIDRTSLILDIFAQRARSHEGKLQVELAQLQYLSTRLIRAWTHLERQKGGIGLRGPGETQLETDRRLIGERIKALKARLAKLQRQHGTQRRQRERNRTTSVSLVGYTNAGKSTLFNALTKAQAYAADQLFATLDTTSRRIYLGEEAGQAVISDTVGFIRDLPHQLVAAFRATLEETVQSDLLLHVVDASSMVRLDQIEEVNKVLSSIGADGVPQILVFNKIDAVPELAARNDAVERDEYGNILRVFLSARTGQGLDALRAAIAEFAASEPKDNNEYTELPDGTIVPESMDSTSDDGTTLPEDHRPADESEDRKVPEHGH
;
A
#
# COMPACT_ATOMS: atom_id res chain seq x y z
N MET A 1 -20.11 -2.69 0.28
CA MET A 1 -21.14 -1.77 0.77
C MET A 1 -22.30 -2.43 1.53
N LEU A 2 -22.37 -3.75 1.67
CA LEU A 2 -23.44 -4.47 2.39
C LEU A 2 -23.05 -4.98 3.78
N ILE A 3 -21.77 -5.21 4.07
CA ILE A 3 -21.28 -5.47 5.43
C ILE A 3 -21.50 -4.23 6.32
N HIS A 4 -21.50 -3.03 5.73
CA HIS A 4 -21.69 -1.76 6.41
C HIS A 4 -23.12 -1.52 6.96
N ARG A 5 -24.14 -2.25 6.50
CA ARG A 5 -25.52 -2.06 6.97
C ARG A 5 -25.85 -2.75 8.30
N SER A 6 -25.09 -3.80 8.65
CA SER A 6 -25.29 -4.53 9.92
C SER A 6 -24.64 -3.88 11.13
N LEU A 7 -23.69 -2.95 10.94
CA LEU A 7 -22.92 -2.34 12.04
C LEU A 7 -23.60 -1.12 12.70
N GLN A 8 -24.78 -0.71 12.25
CA GLN A 8 -25.52 0.43 12.85
C GLN A 8 -26.52 0.05 13.95
N ASN A 9 -26.73 -1.24 14.20
CA ASN A 9 -27.53 -1.71 15.32
C ASN A 9 -26.62 -2.41 16.34
N GLU A 10 -26.76 -2.08 17.62
CA GLU A 10 -25.98 -2.56 18.77
C GLU A 10 -26.05 -4.08 19.05
N ASN A 11 -26.66 -4.87 18.18
CA ASN A 11 -26.51 -6.32 18.10
C ASN A 11 -25.63 -6.63 16.89
N ILE A 12 -24.33 -6.85 17.12
CA ILE A 12 -23.37 -7.32 16.12
C ILE A 12 -23.75 -8.76 15.75
N ASN A 13 -24.69 -8.94 14.85
CA ASN A 13 -24.86 -10.21 14.16
C ASN A 13 -23.68 -10.35 13.20
N LEU A 14 -22.65 -11.10 13.60
CA LEU A 14 -21.55 -11.47 12.75
C LEU A 14 -22.12 -12.28 11.57
N ILE A 15 -21.80 -11.87 10.36
CA ILE A 15 -22.20 -12.58 9.13
C ILE A 15 -21.44 -13.91 9.06
N ASN A 16 -22.15 -15.04 9.05
CA ASN A 16 -21.53 -16.34 8.87
C ASN A 16 -20.97 -16.46 7.45
N ALA A 17 -19.68 -16.77 7.36
CA ALA A 17 -18.98 -16.87 6.07
C ALA A 17 -18.39 -18.28 5.85
N ALA A 18 -18.50 -18.77 4.62
CA ALA A 18 -17.73 -19.91 4.15
C ALA A 18 -16.46 -19.41 3.48
N LEU A 19 -15.31 -19.94 3.90
CA LEU A 19 -14.03 -19.67 3.29
C LEU A 19 -13.69 -20.76 2.28
N VAL A 20 -13.24 -20.36 1.08
CA VAL A 20 -12.89 -21.31 0.02
C VAL A 20 -11.46 -21.07 -0.43
N GLY A 21 -10.60 -22.06 -0.22
CA GLY A 21 -9.21 -22.07 -0.69
C GLY A 21 -8.98 -23.19 -1.71
N VAL A 22 -8.23 -22.89 -2.78
CA VAL A 22 -7.80 -23.88 -3.76
C VAL A 22 -6.28 -23.95 -3.76
N ASP A 23 -5.74 -25.11 -3.43
CA ASP A 23 -4.31 -25.37 -3.50
C ASP A 23 -3.90 -25.66 -4.96
N PHE A 24 -3.06 -24.81 -5.51
CA PHE A 24 -2.43 -24.99 -6.83
C PHE A 24 -0.99 -25.50 -6.71
N GLY A 25 -0.63 -26.12 -5.56
CA GLY A 25 0.71 -26.64 -5.30
C GLY A 25 1.69 -25.61 -4.72
N LYS A 26 1.19 -24.52 -4.14
CA LYS A 26 2.02 -23.55 -3.42
C LYS A 26 2.36 -24.06 -2.01
N ILE A 27 3.61 -23.88 -1.59
CA ILE A 27 4.12 -24.36 -0.28
C ILE A 27 3.41 -23.68 0.90
N ASP A 28 2.91 -22.47 0.70
CA ASP A 28 2.37 -21.56 1.70
C ASP A 28 0.83 -21.51 1.75
N PHE A 29 0.17 -22.56 1.24
CA PHE A 29 -1.29 -22.60 1.11
C PHE A 29 -2.00 -22.45 2.47
N ASP A 30 -1.55 -23.16 3.51
CA ASP A 30 -2.18 -23.15 4.83
C ASP A 30 -2.04 -21.76 5.49
N ALA A 31 -0.88 -21.14 5.40
CA ALA A 31 -0.67 -19.78 5.90
C ALA A 31 -1.55 -18.74 5.17
N SER A 32 -1.75 -18.93 3.86
CA SER A 32 -2.65 -18.07 3.06
C SER A 32 -4.13 -18.24 3.46
N LEU A 33 -4.52 -19.45 3.89
CA LEU A 33 -5.87 -19.73 4.34
C LEU A 33 -6.14 -19.16 5.75
N GLU A 34 -5.15 -19.26 6.66
CA GLU A 34 -5.21 -18.62 7.96
C GLU A 34 -5.33 -17.09 7.81
N GLU A 35 -4.55 -16.49 6.90
CA GLU A 35 -4.63 -15.08 6.60
C GLU A 35 -6.02 -14.68 6.05
N LEU A 36 -6.65 -15.51 5.19
CA LEU A 36 -8.02 -15.28 4.74
C LEU A 36 -9.01 -15.28 5.91
N SER A 37 -8.83 -16.17 6.88
CA SER A 37 -9.67 -16.21 8.09
C SER A 37 -9.54 -14.91 8.89
N LEU A 38 -8.32 -14.41 9.09
CA LEU A 38 -8.07 -13.15 9.77
C LEU A 38 -8.64 -11.95 8.99
N LEU A 39 -8.58 -11.97 7.65
CA LEU A 39 -9.21 -10.96 6.80
C LEU A 39 -10.73 -10.96 6.97
N ALA A 40 -11.36 -12.13 6.94
CA ALA A 40 -12.81 -12.25 7.13
C ALA A 40 -13.24 -11.70 8.49
N GLN A 41 -12.54 -12.06 9.57
CA GLN A 41 -12.78 -11.53 10.91
C GLN A 41 -12.57 -10.01 10.98
N SER A 42 -11.53 -9.48 10.33
CA SER A 42 -11.25 -8.05 10.26
C SER A 42 -12.33 -7.27 9.52
N ALA A 43 -13.05 -7.92 8.60
CA ALA A 43 -14.21 -7.38 7.89
C ALA A 43 -15.52 -7.48 8.68
N GLY A 44 -15.54 -8.17 9.84
CA GLY A 44 -16.72 -8.42 10.65
C GLY A 44 -17.52 -9.67 10.22
N ALA A 45 -16.89 -10.61 9.51
CA ALA A 45 -17.47 -11.90 9.18
C ALA A 45 -16.95 -12.98 10.14
N HIS A 46 -17.81 -13.96 10.47
CA HIS A 46 -17.43 -15.14 11.23
C HIS A 46 -17.17 -16.31 10.28
N PRO A 47 -15.92 -16.84 10.21
CA PRO A 47 -15.62 -18.04 9.44
C PRO A 47 -16.31 -19.25 10.03
N ALA A 48 -17.52 -19.59 9.55
CA ALA A 48 -18.29 -20.72 10.05
C ALA A 48 -17.81 -22.05 9.48
N VAL A 49 -17.33 -22.07 8.24
CA VAL A 49 -16.79 -23.25 7.58
C VAL A 49 -15.68 -22.88 6.62
N THR A 50 -14.68 -23.74 6.50
CA THR A 50 -13.58 -23.62 5.54
C THR A 50 -13.53 -24.84 4.65
N LEU A 51 -13.61 -24.61 3.33
CA LEU A 51 -13.47 -25.66 2.32
C LEU A 51 -12.19 -25.48 1.53
N THR A 52 -11.47 -26.57 1.39
CA THR A 52 -10.24 -26.60 0.59
C THR A 52 -10.38 -27.58 -0.56
N GLY A 53 -9.61 -27.38 -1.60
CA GLY A 53 -9.52 -28.29 -2.74
C GLY A 53 -8.17 -28.15 -3.40
N ARG A 54 -7.68 -29.23 -4.03
CA ARG A 54 -6.42 -29.20 -4.79
C ARG A 54 -6.71 -29.33 -6.28
N ARG A 55 -6.09 -28.49 -7.09
CA ARG A 55 -6.21 -28.48 -8.54
C ARG A 55 -4.91 -28.01 -9.19
N SER A 56 -4.69 -28.39 -10.44
CA SER A 56 -3.58 -27.86 -11.24
C SER A 56 -3.88 -26.48 -11.85
N SER A 57 -5.18 -26.19 -12.10
CA SER A 57 -5.63 -24.92 -12.68
C SER A 57 -7.07 -24.61 -12.27
N PRO A 58 -7.47 -23.32 -12.24
CA PRO A 58 -8.85 -22.91 -11.97
C PRO A 58 -9.81 -23.45 -13.04
N ASP A 59 -11.02 -23.83 -12.62
CA ASP A 59 -12.09 -24.13 -13.56
C ASP A 59 -12.57 -22.84 -14.26
N ALA A 60 -12.77 -22.91 -15.57
CA ALA A 60 -13.14 -21.74 -16.36
C ALA A 60 -14.53 -21.19 -16.00
N LYS A 61 -15.47 -22.06 -15.59
CA LYS A 61 -16.87 -21.70 -15.35
C LYS A 61 -17.12 -21.26 -13.89
N MET A 62 -16.60 -21.98 -12.91
CA MET A 62 -16.90 -21.78 -11.49
C MET A 62 -15.66 -21.72 -10.57
N PHE A 63 -14.43 -21.60 -11.14
CA PHE A 63 -13.17 -21.63 -10.42
C PHE A 63 -12.85 -22.98 -9.75
N VAL A 64 -13.84 -23.60 -9.12
CA VAL A 64 -13.80 -24.96 -8.55
C VAL A 64 -14.65 -25.91 -9.39
N GLY A 65 -14.45 -27.24 -9.25
CA GLY A 65 -15.27 -28.23 -9.96
C GLY A 65 -16.71 -28.28 -9.46
N SER A 66 -17.63 -28.78 -10.29
CA SER A 66 -19.07 -28.87 -9.96
C SER A 66 -19.35 -29.67 -8.66
N GLY A 67 -18.61 -30.74 -8.42
CA GLY A 67 -18.74 -31.53 -7.17
C GLY A 67 -18.34 -30.73 -5.92
N LYS A 68 -17.30 -29.85 -6.04
CA LYS A 68 -16.91 -28.96 -4.94
C LYS A 68 -17.92 -27.82 -4.73
N VAL A 69 -18.60 -27.35 -5.79
CA VAL A 69 -19.69 -26.37 -5.65
C VAL A 69 -20.87 -26.99 -4.89
N GLU A 70 -21.22 -28.26 -5.16
CA GLU A 70 -22.28 -28.93 -4.44
C GLU A 70 -21.93 -29.19 -2.97
N GLU A 71 -20.69 -29.62 -2.70
CA GLU A 71 -20.16 -29.73 -1.34
C GLU A 71 -20.24 -28.40 -0.57
N LEU A 72 -19.84 -27.30 -1.25
CA LEU A 72 -19.92 -25.95 -0.70
C LEU A 72 -21.39 -25.56 -0.41
N ARG A 73 -22.32 -25.85 -1.32
CA ARG A 73 -23.74 -25.56 -1.14
C ARG A 73 -24.30 -26.26 0.08
N LEU A 74 -23.99 -27.54 0.25
CA LEU A 74 -24.44 -28.32 1.41
C LEU A 74 -23.82 -27.80 2.72
N ALA A 75 -22.53 -27.47 2.71
CA ALA A 75 -21.85 -26.90 3.87
C ALA A 75 -22.40 -25.52 4.25
N CYS A 76 -22.75 -24.69 3.27
CA CYS A 76 -23.38 -23.39 3.52
C CYS A 76 -24.74 -23.52 4.20
N VAL A 77 -25.57 -24.45 3.75
CA VAL A 77 -26.87 -24.71 4.37
C VAL A 77 -26.72 -25.26 5.80
N ALA A 78 -25.76 -26.17 6.03
CA ALA A 78 -25.55 -26.80 7.33
C ALA A 78 -25.01 -25.81 8.40
N ASN A 79 -24.37 -24.70 7.99
CA ASN A 79 -23.74 -23.72 8.88
C ASN A 79 -24.37 -22.32 8.80
N ASP A 80 -25.58 -22.20 8.27
CA ASP A 80 -26.30 -20.93 8.12
C ASP A 80 -25.43 -19.83 7.52
N VAL A 81 -24.70 -20.14 6.44
CA VAL A 81 -23.77 -19.24 5.76
C VAL A 81 -24.55 -18.22 4.93
N GLU A 82 -24.18 -16.94 5.07
CA GLU A 82 -24.75 -15.82 4.32
C GLU A 82 -23.80 -15.28 3.24
N LEU A 83 -22.50 -15.57 3.36
CA LEU A 83 -21.44 -15.04 2.50
C LEU A 83 -20.40 -16.12 2.19
N VAL A 84 -20.01 -16.22 0.93
CA VAL A 84 -18.91 -17.10 0.50
C VAL A 84 -17.71 -16.25 0.08
N ILE A 85 -16.53 -16.54 0.63
CA ILE A 85 -15.30 -15.80 0.42
C ILE A 85 -14.24 -16.71 -0.21
N PHE A 86 -13.81 -16.37 -1.42
CA PHE A 86 -12.73 -17.08 -2.12
C PHE A 86 -11.38 -16.43 -1.82
N ASN A 87 -10.37 -17.24 -1.52
CA ASN A 87 -8.98 -16.80 -1.28
C ASN A 87 -8.26 -16.32 -2.56
N HIS A 88 -8.89 -16.43 -3.71
CA HIS A 88 -8.32 -16.10 -5.00
C HIS A 88 -9.18 -15.04 -5.70
N ALA A 89 -8.57 -14.31 -6.64
CA ALA A 89 -9.33 -13.41 -7.51
C ALA A 89 -10.23 -14.22 -8.44
N LEU A 90 -11.51 -13.90 -8.47
CA LEU A 90 -12.50 -14.53 -9.34
C LEU A 90 -12.72 -13.69 -10.60
N ALA A 91 -12.84 -14.34 -11.77
CA ALA A 91 -13.36 -13.67 -12.94
C ALA A 91 -14.86 -13.31 -12.73
N PRO A 92 -15.35 -12.19 -13.28
CA PRO A 92 -16.76 -11.77 -13.11
C PRO A 92 -17.78 -12.84 -13.51
N ALA A 93 -17.47 -13.62 -14.53
CA ALA A 93 -18.33 -14.74 -14.95
C ALA A 93 -18.34 -15.88 -13.92
N GLN A 94 -17.17 -16.22 -13.36
CA GLN A 94 -17.07 -17.25 -12.33
C GLN A 94 -17.85 -16.86 -11.08
N GLN A 95 -17.68 -15.61 -10.62
CA GLN A 95 -18.42 -15.09 -9.46
C GLN A 95 -19.93 -15.21 -9.66
N ARG A 96 -20.46 -14.74 -10.80
CA ARG A 96 -21.89 -14.81 -11.13
C ARG A 96 -22.39 -16.26 -11.19
N ASN A 97 -21.62 -17.17 -11.83
CA ASN A 97 -22.01 -18.57 -11.92
C ASN A 97 -22.06 -19.23 -10.54
N LEU A 98 -21.11 -18.86 -9.66
CA LEU A 98 -21.10 -19.33 -8.26
C LEU A 98 -22.29 -18.76 -7.48
N GLU A 99 -22.57 -17.45 -7.58
CA GLU A 99 -23.73 -16.83 -6.94
C GLU A 99 -25.06 -17.46 -7.38
N THR A 100 -25.18 -17.77 -8.67
CA THR A 100 -26.37 -18.46 -9.21
C THR A 100 -26.49 -19.90 -8.70
N ALA A 101 -25.37 -20.62 -8.58
CA ALA A 101 -25.37 -22.02 -8.15
C ALA A 101 -25.57 -22.19 -6.64
N LEU A 102 -25.07 -21.23 -5.84
CA LEU A 102 -25.11 -21.25 -4.39
C LEU A 102 -26.32 -20.51 -3.81
N GLU A 103 -26.95 -19.65 -4.61
CA GLU A 103 -27.99 -18.69 -4.18
C GLU A 103 -27.53 -17.79 -3.02
N LEU A 104 -26.21 -17.61 -2.91
CA LEU A 104 -25.55 -16.80 -1.90
C LEU A 104 -24.64 -15.76 -2.56
N ARG A 105 -24.35 -14.71 -1.81
CA ARG A 105 -23.36 -13.72 -2.23
C ARG A 105 -21.96 -14.35 -2.20
N VAL A 106 -21.20 -14.15 -3.27
CA VAL A 106 -19.81 -14.59 -3.39
C VAL A 106 -18.90 -13.39 -3.57
N ILE A 107 -17.85 -13.30 -2.78
CA ILE A 107 -16.81 -12.31 -2.93
C ILE A 107 -15.44 -12.98 -3.04
N ASP A 108 -14.49 -12.28 -3.63
CA ASP A 108 -13.11 -12.71 -3.71
C ASP A 108 -12.22 -11.94 -2.71
N ARG A 109 -10.98 -12.38 -2.56
CA ARG A 109 -9.99 -11.76 -1.67
C ARG A 109 -9.83 -10.25 -1.92
N THR A 110 -9.85 -9.81 -3.19
CA THR A 110 -9.72 -8.39 -3.55
C THR A 110 -10.91 -7.58 -3.04
N SER A 111 -12.13 -8.07 -3.23
CA SER A 111 -13.34 -7.42 -2.71
C SER A 111 -13.33 -7.35 -1.20
N LEU A 112 -12.90 -8.41 -0.52
CA LEU A 112 -12.80 -8.45 0.94
C LEU A 112 -11.83 -7.38 1.47
N ILE A 113 -10.64 -7.26 0.89
CA ILE A 113 -9.66 -6.24 1.26
C ILE A 113 -10.22 -4.82 1.02
N LEU A 114 -10.90 -4.59 -0.10
CA LEU A 114 -11.55 -3.31 -0.39
C LEU A 114 -12.64 -2.96 0.63
N ASP A 115 -13.40 -3.94 1.08
CA ASP A 115 -14.44 -3.75 2.11
C ASP A 115 -13.81 -3.41 3.47
N ILE A 116 -12.70 -4.06 3.85
CA ILE A 116 -11.93 -3.72 5.06
C ILE A 116 -11.40 -2.28 4.97
N PHE A 117 -10.83 -1.89 3.83
CA PHE A 117 -10.32 -0.53 3.63
C PHE A 117 -11.43 0.51 3.71
N ALA A 118 -12.62 0.22 3.17
CA ALA A 118 -13.77 1.11 3.27
C ALA A 118 -14.25 1.34 4.72
N GLN A 119 -14.11 0.33 5.57
CA GLN A 119 -14.43 0.44 7.00
C GLN A 119 -13.35 1.21 7.78
N ARG A 120 -12.07 1.10 7.37
CA ARG A 120 -10.93 1.67 8.09
C ARG A 120 -10.60 3.11 7.69
N ALA A 121 -10.92 3.54 6.47
CA ALA A 121 -10.66 4.89 5.99
C ALA A 121 -11.38 5.95 6.84
N ARG A 122 -10.62 6.73 7.59
CA ARG A 122 -11.14 7.81 8.45
C ARG A 122 -10.89 9.17 7.83
N SER A 123 -9.70 9.38 7.24
CA SER A 123 -9.34 10.64 6.61
C SER A 123 -10.17 10.90 5.35
N HIS A 124 -10.27 12.16 4.97
CA HIS A 124 -10.91 12.53 3.70
C HIS A 124 -10.16 11.95 2.51
N GLU A 125 -8.84 11.95 2.55
CA GLU A 125 -7.97 11.41 1.50
C GLU A 125 -8.11 9.90 1.39
N GLY A 126 -8.00 9.17 2.51
CA GLY A 126 -8.17 7.71 2.54
C GLY A 126 -9.53 7.27 1.99
N LYS A 127 -10.62 8.00 2.32
CA LYS A 127 -11.95 7.74 1.74
C LYS A 127 -12.00 7.92 0.23
N LEU A 128 -11.33 8.95 -0.31
CA LEU A 128 -11.25 9.17 -1.76
C LEU A 128 -10.42 8.09 -2.45
N GLN A 129 -9.33 7.65 -1.84
CA GLN A 129 -8.47 6.56 -2.34
C GLN A 129 -9.23 5.24 -2.39
N VAL A 130 -9.94 4.89 -1.31
CA VAL A 130 -10.77 3.67 -1.25
C VAL A 130 -11.90 3.73 -2.28
N GLU A 131 -12.62 4.86 -2.38
CA GLU A 131 -13.67 5.02 -3.40
C GLU A 131 -13.10 4.85 -4.81
N LEU A 132 -11.92 5.42 -5.08
CA LEU A 132 -11.23 5.26 -6.36
C LEU A 132 -10.93 3.79 -6.65
N ALA A 133 -10.36 3.06 -5.67
CA ALA A 133 -10.02 1.64 -5.81
C ALA A 133 -11.26 0.78 -6.05
N GLN A 134 -12.33 1.01 -5.30
CA GLN A 134 -13.62 0.31 -5.47
C GLN A 134 -14.23 0.54 -6.84
N LEU A 135 -14.23 1.79 -7.35
CA LEU A 135 -14.77 2.10 -8.66
C LEU A 135 -13.91 1.53 -9.80
N GLN A 136 -12.59 1.53 -9.65
CA GLN A 136 -11.68 0.88 -10.61
C GLN A 136 -11.92 -0.62 -10.66
N TYR A 137 -12.03 -1.27 -9.51
CA TYR A 137 -12.36 -2.69 -9.41
C TYR A 137 -13.72 -3.01 -10.03
N LEU A 138 -14.75 -2.23 -9.70
CA LEU A 138 -16.09 -2.38 -10.27
C LEU A 138 -16.09 -2.18 -11.81
N SER A 139 -15.36 -1.21 -12.32
CA SER A 139 -15.27 -0.94 -13.75
C SER A 139 -14.73 -2.14 -14.53
N THR A 140 -13.73 -2.86 -14.00
CA THR A 140 -13.19 -4.08 -14.63
C THR A 140 -14.20 -5.23 -14.67
N ARG A 141 -15.12 -5.27 -13.71
CA ARG A 141 -16.16 -6.28 -13.61
C ARG A 141 -17.34 -6.00 -14.53
N LEU A 142 -17.70 -4.75 -14.72
CA LEU A 142 -18.76 -4.34 -15.66
C LEU A 142 -18.39 -4.67 -17.10
N ILE A 143 -17.16 -4.43 -17.53
CA ILE A 143 -16.72 -4.68 -18.92
C ILE A 143 -16.84 -6.17 -19.29
N ARG A 144 -16.48 -7.07 -18.39
CA ARG A 144 -16.46 -8.52 -18.65
C ARG A 144 -17.80 -9.21 -18.43
N ALA A 145 -18.72 -8.57 -17.73
CA ALA A 145 -20.02 -9.15 -17.42
C ALA A 145 -20.95 -9.26 -18.65
N TRP A 146 -20.73 -8.45 -19.70
CA TRP A 146 -21.68 -8.22 -20.79
C TRP A 146 -21.22 -8.72 -22.16
N THR A 147 -19.96 -9.04 -22.36
CA THR A 147 -19.49 -9.63 -23.65
C THR A 147 -20.17 -10.96 -23.97
N HIS A 148 -20.77 -11.63 -22.99
CA HIS A 148 -21.57 -12.85 -23.22
C HIS A 148 -23.00 -12.56 -23.69
N LEU A 149 -23.59 -11.43 -23.32
CA LEU A 149 -24.94 -11.05 -23.75
C LEU A 149 -24.97 -10.53 -25.20
N GLU A 150 -23.89 -9.88 -25.66
CA GLU A 150 -23.75 -9.46 -27.06
C GLU A 150 -23.69 -10.66 -28.02
N ARG A 151 -23.12 -11.80 -27.59
CA ARG A 151 -23.06 -13.02 -28.42
C ARG A 151 -24.38 -13.80 -28.47
N GLN A 152 -25.31 -13.61 -27.55
CA GLN A 152 -26.57 -14.33 -27.49
C GLN A 152 -27.72 -13.70 -28.32
N LYS A 153 -27.59 -12.42 -28.71
CA LYS A 153 -28.57 -11.74 -29.58
C LYS A 153 -27.93 -11.36 -30.93
N GLY A 154 -27.78 -12.37 -31.78
CA GLY A 154 -27.48 -12.17 -33.20
C GLY A 154 -28.66 -11.49 -33.91
N GLY A 155 -28.65 -10.18 -33.91
CA GLY A 155 -29.59 -9.36 -34.68
C GLY A 155 -28.93 -8.02 -34.99
N ILE A 156 -28.66 -7.79 -36.29
CA ILE A 156 -28.16 -6.52 -36.82
C ILE A 156 -29.18 -5.43 -36.50
N GLY A 157 -28.89 -4.51 -35.56
CA GLY A 157 -29.55 -3.20 -35.49
C GLY A 157 -30.51 -2.92 -34.32
N LEU A 158 -30.65 -3.80 -33.31
CA LEU A 158 -31.49 -3.50 -32.13
C LEU A 158 -30.65 -3.34 -30.87
N ARG A 159 -30.23 -2.10 -30.56
CA ARG A 159 -29.76 -1.71 -29.22
C ARG A 159 -30.93 -1.87 -28.25
N GLY A 160 -30.86 -2.86 -27.36
CA GLY A 160 -31.85 -3.02 -26.28
C GLY A 160 -31.71 -1.96 -25.22
N PRO A 161 -32.80 -1.62 -24.45
CA PRO A 161 -32.76 -0.62 -23.37
C PRO A 161 -31.71 -0.92 -22.25
N GLY A 162 -31.26 -2.18 -22.09
CA GLY A 162 -30.22 -2.57 -21.16
C GLY A 162 -28.79 -2.19 -21.60
N GLU A 163 -28.55 -2.09 -22.92
CA GLU A 163 -27.25 -1.69 -23.45
C GLU A 163 -26.97 -0.20 -23.21
N THR A 164 -27.99 0.65 -23.36
CA THR A 164 -27.88 2.09 -23.09
C THR A 164 -27.69 2.40 -21.61
N GLN A 165 -28.26 1.61 -20.71
CA GLN A 165 -28.10 1.78 -19.26
C GLN A 165 -26.68 1.44 -18.83
N LEU A 166 -26.10 0.36 -19.35
CA LEU A 166 -24.74 -0.05 -19.05
C LEU A 166 -23.69 0.95 -19.55
N GLU A 167 -23.86 1.44 -20.79
CA GLU A 167 -22.98 2.49 -21.33
C GLU A 167 -23.05 3.76 -20.48
N THR A 168 -24.24 4.10 -19.98
CA THR A 168 -24.44 5.23 -19.08
C THR A 168 -23.76 5.01 -17.76
N ASP A 169 -23.94 3.83 -17.14
CA ASP A 169 -23.27 3.49 -15.86
C ASP A 169 -21.76 3.47 -15.99
N ARG A 170 -21.24 2.92 -17.09
CA ARG A 170 -19.80 2.92 -17.39
C ARG A 170 -19.25 4.34 -17.56
N ARG A 171 -19.97 5.20 -18.26
CA ARG A 171 -19.60 6.60 -18.44
C ARG A 171 -19.59 7.34 -17.09
N LEU A 172 -20.63 7.18 -16.28
CA LEU A 172 -20.73 7.80 -14.94
C LEU A 172 -19.60 7.35 -14.03
N ILE A 173 -19.27 6.05 -14.01
CA ILE A 173 -18.12 5.51 -13.26
C ILE A 173 -16.82 6.10 -13.78
N GLY A 174 -16.64 6.19 -15.10
CA GLY A 174 -15.45 6.80 -15.70
C GLY A 174 -15.29 8.28 -15.35
N GLU A 175 -16.38 9.06 -15.38
CA GLU A 175 -16.40 10.46 -14.95
C GLU A 175 -16.07 10.60 -13.46
N ARG A 176 -16.62 9.72 -12.62
CA ARG A 176 -16.33 9.71 -11.18
C ARG A 176 -14.88 9.38 -10.88
N ILE A 177 -14.31 8.37 -11.55
CA ILE A 177 -12.87 8.01 -11.45
C ILE A 177 -12.00 9.23 -11.83
N LYS A 178 -12.32 9.91 -12.94
CA LYS A 178 -11.58 11.11 -13.38
C LYS A 178 -11.65 12.23 -12.35
N ALA A 179 -12.83 12.49 -11.79
CA ALA A 179 -13.02 13.51 -10.75
C ALA A 179 -12.24 13.17 -9.46
N LEU A 180 -12.25 11.90 -9.02
CA LEU A 180 -11.50 11.45 -7.85
C LEU A 180 -9.98 11.59 -8.06
N LYS A 181 -9.45 11.17 -9.22
CA LYS A 181 -8.03 11.34 -9.56
C LYS A 181 -7.62 12.82 -9.52
N ALA A 182 -8.45 13.72 -10.05
CA ALA A 182 -8.17 15.15 -10.03
C ALA A 182 -8.14 15.73 -8.59
N ARG A 183 -9.04 15.27 -7.70
CA ARG A 183 -9.05 15.67 -6.28
C ARG A 183 -7.83 15.17 -5.54
N LEU A 184 -7.45 13.89 -5.72
CA LEU A 184 -6.25 13.30 -5.12
C LEU A 184 -4.98 14.02 -5.59
N ALA A 185 -4.85 14.32 -6.89
CA ALA A 185 -3.72 15.07 -7.42
C ALA A 185 -3.61 16.50 -6.85
N LYS A 186 -4.72 17.12 -6.45
CA LYS A 186 -4.70 18.41 -5.74
C LYS A 186 -4.16 18.27 -4.31
N LEU A 187 -4.58 17.22 -3.59
CA LEU A 187 -4.10 16.92 -2.23
C LEU A 187 -2.60 16.61 -2.23
N GLN A 188 -2.12 15.79 -3.18
CA GLN A 188 -0.68 15.50 -3.33
C GLN A 188 0.16 16.75 -3.51
N ARG A 189 -0.29 17.73 -4.31
CA ARG A 189 0.43 19.01 -4.46
C ARG A 189 0.52 19.79 -3.15
N GLN A 190 -0.52 19.75 -2.31
CA GLN A 190 -0.51 20.38 -0.99
C GLN A 190 0.49 19.70 -0.05
N HIS A 191 0.53 18.37 -0.05
CA HIS A 191 1.51 17.60 0.72
C HIS A 191 2.94 17.89 0.27
N GLY A 192 3.19 18.00 -1.04
CA GLY A 192 4.50 18.39 -1.57
C GLY A 192 5.00 19.74 -1.07
N THR A 193 4.11 20.72 -0.88
CA THR A 193 4.48 22.03 -0.33
C THR A 193 4.87 21.95 1.16
N GLN A 194 4.08 21.20 1.95
CA GLN A 194 4.39 20.98 3.38
C GLN A 194 5.69 20.20 3.58
N ARG A 195 6.02 19.31 2.63
CA ARG A 195 7.24 18.54 2.64
C ARG A 195 8.48 19.42 2.40
N ARG A 196 8.49 20.27 1.37
CA ARG A 196 9.61 21.20 1.11
C ARG A 196 9.95 22.04 2.34
N GLN A 197 8.94 22.33 3.18
CA GLN A 197 9.17 23.04 4.44
C GLN A 197 9.83 22.14 5.49
N ARG A 198 9.57 20.81 5.50
CA ARG A 198 10.25 19.83 6.37
C ARG A 198 11.71 19.60 5.94
N GLU A 199 11.96 19.50 4.64
CA GLU A 199 13.31 19.39 4.05
C GLU A 199 14.18 20.61 4.44
N ARG A 200 13.63 21.83 4.36
CA ARG A 200 14.34 23.04 4.83
C ARG A 200 14.69 23.01 6.32
N ASN A 201 13.86 22.34 7.13
CA ASN A 201 14.09 22.22 8.57
C ASN A 201 14.99 21.03 8.94
N ARG A 202 15.57 20.32 7.97
CA ARG A 202 16.49 19.16 8.16
C ARG A 202 15.99 18.13 9.17
N THR A 203 14.69 17.83 9.15
CA THR A 203 14.09 16.85 10.06
C THR A 203 14.09 15.48 9.41
N THR A 204 14.86 14.53 9.94
CA THR A 204 14.90 13.14 9.44
C THR A 204 13.51 12.52 9.46
N SER A 205 13.11 11.95 8.32
CA SER A 205 11.83 11.28 8.13
C SER A 205 11.99 9.76 8.15
N VAL A 206 11.21 9.09 8.98
CA VAL A 206 11.29 7.63 9.21
C VAL A 206 9.92 7.02 8.99
N SER A 207 9.81 6.06 8.08
CA SER A 207 8.55 5.34 7.85
C SER A 207 8.58 3.91 8.39
N LEU A 208 7.52 3.52 9.12
CA LEU A 208 7.31 2.15 9.53
C LEU A 208 6.65 1.38 8.38
N VAL A 209 7.34 0.38 7.86
CA VAL A 209 6.84 -0.53 6.84
C VAL A 209 6.83 -1.96 7.35
N GLY A 210 6.09 -2.85 6.72
CA GLY A 210 6.07 -4.25 7.12
C GLY A 210 4.71 -4.89 6.95
N TYR A 211 4.66 -6.19 7.16
CA TYR A 211 3.46 -6.99 6.98
C TYR A 211 2.33 -6.55 7.94
N THR A 212 1.06 -6.84 7.57
CA THR A 212 -0.08 -6.62 8.48
C THR A 212 0.14 -7.39 9.77
N ASN A 213 -0.31 -6.81 10.89
CA ASN A 213 -0.17 -7.39 12.23
C ASN A 213 1.28 -7.63 12.71
N ALA A 214 2.32 -7.10 12.06
CA ALA A 214 3.70 -7.14 12.57
C ALA A 214 3.92 -6.24 13.81
N GLY A 215 2.94 -5.41 14.17
CA GLY A 215 2.97 -4.52 15.32
C GLY A 215 3.49 -3.11 15.05
N LYS A 216 3.38 -2.62 13.79
CA LYS A 216 3.80 -1.26 13.40
C LYS A 216 3.14 -0.17 14.26
N SER A 217 1.82 -0.16 14.34
CA SER A 217 1.07 0.85 15.12
C SER A 217 1.33 0.75 16.63
N THR A 218 1.60 -0.46 17.15
CA THR A 218 2.02 -0.66 18.53
C THR A 218 3.41 -0.04 18.76
N LEU A 219 4.35 -0.29 17.83
CA LEU A 219 5.68 0.29 17.86
C LEU A 219 5.63 1.82 17.73
N PHE A 220 4.82 2.34 16.83
CA PHE A 220 4.60 3.78 16.67
C PHE A 220 4.13 4.42 17.98
N ASN A 221 3.14 3.81 18.67
CA ASN A 221 2.65 4.31 19.95
C ASN A 221 3.74 4.27 21.03
N ALA A 222 4.54 3.19 21.09
CA ALA A 222 5.63 3.04 22.05
C ALA A 222 6.74 4.09 21.83
N LEU A 223 7.06 4.41 20.57
CA LEU A 223 8.08 5.40 20.23
C LEU A 223 7.61 6.84 20.45
N THR A 224 6.35 7.14 20.12
CA THR A 224 5.81 8.51 20.12
C THR A 224 5.04 8.87 21.38
N LYS A 225 4.82 7.92 22.30
CA LYS A 225 3.92 8.04 23.46
C LYS A 225 2.50 8.49 23.06
N ALA A 226 2.09 8.15 21.84
CA ALA A 226 0.77 8.45 21.32
C ALA A 226 -0.22 7.34 21.68
N GLN A 227 -1.52 7.63 21.55
CA GLN A 227 -2.60 6.66 21.67
C GLN A 227 -3.26 6.46 20.30
N ALA A 228 -2.46 6.15 19.26
CA ALA A 228 -3.02 5.76 17.98
C ALA A 228 -3.72 4.40 18.12
N TYR A 229 -4.79 4.19 17.35
CA TYR A 229 -5.52 2.94 17.38
C TYR A 229 -4.61 1.78 16.96
N ALA A 230 -4.32 0.91 17.89
CA ALA A 230 -3.63 -0.35 17.65
C ALA A 230 -4.55 -1.49 18.06
N ALA A 231 -4.85 -2.39 17.15
CA ALA A 231 -5.68 -3.55 17.38
C ALA A 231 -5.03 -4.78 16.74
N ASP A 232 -5.30 -5.94 17.32
CA ASP A 232 -4.89 -7.23 16.75
C ASP A 232 -5.82 -7.61 15.59
N GLN A 233 -5.84 -6.75 14.57
CA GLN A 233 -6.64 -6.87 13.36
C GLN A 233 -5.82 -6.48 12.14
N LEU A 234 -6.06 -7.15 11.01
CA LEU A 234 -5.41 -6.80 9.77
C LEU A 234 -5.86 -5.40 9.30
N PHE A 235 -4.92 -4.61 8.80
CA PHE A 235 -5.15 -3.23 8.35
C PHE A 235 -5.75 -2.33 9.45
N ALA A 236 -5.22 -2.42 10.68
CA ALA A 236 -5.63 -1.54 11.78
C ALA A 236 -5.38 -0.06 11.42
N THR A 237 -4.28 0.24 10.73
CA THR A 237 -3.94 1.55 10.18
C THR A 237 -4.08 1.53 8.67
N LEU A 238 -4.88 2.44 8.12
CA LEU A 238 -5.01 2.70 6.69
C LEU A 238 -4.52 4.12 6.34
N ASP A 239 -4.87 5.09 7.16
CA ASP A 239 -4.44 6.48 7.00
C ASP A 239 -3.09 6.67 7.68
N THR A 240 -2.10 7.22 6.96
CA THR A 240 -0.78 7.50 7.53
C THR A 240 -0.89 8.47 8.69
N THR A 241 -0.21 8.15 9.78
CA THR A 241 -0.13 9.01 10.96
C THR A 241 1.32 9.34 11.24
N SER A 242 1.68 10.64 11.24
CA SER A 242 3.04 11.09 11.47
C SER A 242 3.16 11.84 12.80
N ARG A 243 4.26 11.63 13.54
CA ARG A 243 4.57 12.28 14.82
C ARG A 243 6.05 12.61 14.92
N ARG A 244 6.35 13.71 15.59
CA ARG A 244 7.72 14.06 15.92
C ARG A 244 8.18 13.32 17.18
N ILE A 245 9.42 12.84 17.16
CA ILE A 245 10.11 12.28 18.30
C ILE A 245 11.42 13.04 18.52
N TYR A 246 11.85 13.11 19.76
CA TYR A 246 13.15 13.65 20.12
C TYR A 246 14.16 12.50 20.28
N LEU A 247 15.30 12.60 19.62
CA LEU A 247 16.33 11.56 19.57
C LEU A 247 17.59 11.89 20.42
N GLY A 248 17.64 13.06 21.04
CA GLY A 248 18.78 13.55 21.78
C GLY A 248 19.34 14.85 21.18
N GLU A 249 20.34 15.43 21.87
CA GLU A 249 20.91 16.74 21.47
C GLU A 249 21.65 16.67 20.13
N GLU A 250 22.34 15.56 19.85
CA GLU A 250 23.16 15.38 18.64
C GLU A 250 22.31 15.09 17.40
N ALA A 251 21.30 14.23 17.53
CA ALA A 251 20.44 13.80 16.43
C ALA A 251 19.19 14.69 16.24
N GLY A 252 18.84 15.47 17.27
CA GLY A 252 17.73 16.43 17.20
C GLY A 252 16.35 15.77 17.17
N GLN A 253 15.53 16.11 16.18
CA GLN A 253 14.17 15.61 16.02
C GLN A 253 14.04 14.77 14.74
N ALA A 254 13.24 13.70 14.81
CA ALA A 254 12.79 12.95 13.64
C ALA A 254 11.26 12.91 13.57
N VAL A 255 10.74 12.72 12.38
CA VAL A 255 9.32 12.45 12.12
C VAL A 255 9.16 10.98 11.84
N ILE A 256 8.39 10.26 12.66
CA ILE A 256 8.02 8.87 12.42
C ILE A 256 6.61 8.84 11.83
N SER A 257 6.43 8.02 10.79
CA SER A 257 5.15 7.79 10.12
C SER A 257 4.75 6.32 10.21
N ASP A 258 3.53 6.03 10.72
CA ASP A 258 2.91 4.71 10.67
C ASP A 258 2.16 4.57 9.35
N THR A 259 2.42 3.51 8.60
CA THR A 259 1.86 3.27 7.27
C THR A 259 0.93 2.06 7.22
N VAL A 260 0.20 1.91 6.12
CA VAL A 260 -0.63 0.74 5.87
C VAL A 260 0.21 -0.54 5.86
N GLY A 261 -0.32 -1.59 6.49
CA GLY A 261 0.35 -2.90 6.46
C GLY A 261 0.25 -3.57 5.10
N PHE A 262 1.32 -4.25 4.70
CA PHE A 262 1.32 -5.06 3.48
C PHE A 262 0.75 -6.44 3.75
N ILE A 263 0.24 -7.07 2.71
CA ILE A 263 -0.34 -8.41 2.74
C ILE A 263 0.05 -9.14 1.46
N ARG A 264 0.04 -10.46 1.51
CA ARG A 264 0.30 -11.31 0.35
C ARG A 264 -0.70 -11.04 -0.78
N ASP A 265 -0.23 -11.15 -2.03
CA ASP A 265 -1.04 -10.96 -3.24
C ASP A 265 -1.85 -9.64 -3.21
N LEU A 266 -1.25 -8.54 -2.68
CA LEU A 266 -1.90 -7.23 -2.66
C LEU A 266 -2.23 -6.80 -4.10
N PRO A 267 -3.50 -6.60 -4.45
CA PRO A 267 -3.88 -6.26 -5.82
C PRO A 267 -3.21 -4.98 -6.30
N HIS A 268 -2.59 -5.01 -7.50
CA HIS A 268 -1.92 -3.84 -8.07
C HIS A 268 -2.80 -2.60 -8.17
N GLN A 269 -4.12 -2.80 -8.34
CA GLN A 269 -5.09 -1.70 -8.36
C GLN A 269 -5.16 -0.99 -7.01
N LEU A 270 -5.01 -1.72 -5.90
CA LEU A 270 -4.93 -1.15 -4.55
C LEU A 270 -3.63 -0.40 -4.34
N VAL A 271 -2.50 -0.98 -4.73
CA VAL A 271 -1.19 -0.30 -4.67
C VAL A 271 -1.25 1.03 -5.42
N ALA A 272 -1.83 1.04 -6.64
CA ALA A 272 -1.99 2.24 -7.44
C ALA A 272 -2.93 3.29 -6.81
N ALA A 273 -4.01 2.86 -6.14
CA ALA A 273 -4.94 3.77 -5.47
C ALA A 273 -4.34 4.38 -4.20
N PHE A 274 -3.53 3.60 -3.47
CA PHE A 274 -2.84 4.03 -2.24
C PHE A 274 -1.44 4.61 -2.49
N ARG A 275 -1.08 4.83 -3.75
CA ARG A 275 0.24 5.37 -4.11
C ARG A 275 0.57 6.66 -3.35
N ALA A 276 -0.40 7.53 -3.14
CA ALA A 276 -0.18 8.78 -2.40
C ALA A 276 0.18 8.55 -0.93
N THR A 277 -0.47 7.58 -0.27
CA THR A 277 -0.14 7.16 1.10
C THR A 277 1.22 6.48 1.18
N LEU A 278 1.57 5.68 0.14
CA LEU A 278 2.86 5.02 0.02
C LEU A 278 3.98 5.97 -0.45
N GLU A 279 3.63 7.14 -1.00
CA GLU A 279 4.59 8.16 -1.40
C GLU A 279 5.40 8.72 -0.22
N GLU A 280 4.82 8.77 0.98
CA GLU A 280 5.56 9.09 2.21
C GLU A 280 6.65 8.05 2.52
N THR A 281 6.42 6.79 2.19
CA THR A 281 7.41 5.70 2.33
C THR A 281 8.58 5.87 1.35
N VAL A 282 8.27 6.16 0.09
CA VAL A 282 9.29 6.38 -0.98
C VAL A 282 10.18 7.58 -0.67
N GLN A 283 9.64 8.54 0.06
CA GLN A 283 10.27 9.82 0.31
C GLN A 283 10.86 9.92 1.73
N SER A 284 10.86 8.84 2.48
CA SER A 284 11.49 8.76 3.79
C SER A 284 13.00 8.61 3.66
N ASP A 285 13.72 9.15 4.61
CA ASP A 285 15.18 9.00 4.70
C ASP A 285 15.55 7.60 5.20
N LEU A 286 14.68 6.99 6.04
CA LEU A 286 14.88 5.67 6.61
C LEU A 286 13.57 4.87 6.65
N LEU A 287 13.63 3.59 6.30
CA LEU A 287 12.56 2.63 6.51
C LEU A 287 12.87 1.73 7.72
N LEU A 288 11.93 1.64 8.65
CA LEU A 288 11.94 0.62 9.69
C LEU A 288 11.01 -0.51 9.25
N HIS A 289 11.59 -1.58 8.72
CA HIS A 289 10.84 -2.75 8.29
C HIS A 289 10.53 -3.64 9.49
N VAL A 290 9.31 -3.50 10.00
CA VAL A 290 8.84 -4.23 11.18
C VAL A 290 8.41 -5.63 10.80
N VAL A 291 9.05 -6.62 11.43
CA VAL A 291 8.87 -8.06 11.19
C VAL A 291 8.36 -8.71 12.47
N ASP A 292 7.36 -9.57 12.36
CA ASP A 292 6.92 -10.41 13.48
C ASP A 292 7.92 -11.55 13.68
N ALA A 293 8.73 -11.47 14.74
CA ALA A 293 9.75 -12.46 15.06
C ALA A 293 9.17 -13.84 15.37
N SER A 294 7.92 -13.91 15.83
CA SER A 294 7.22 -15.16 16.16
C SER A 294 6.65 -15.88 14.94
N SER A 295 6.55 -15.21 13.79
CA SER A 295 5.99 -15.79 12.57
C SER A 295 6.91 -16.85 11.96
N MET A 296 6.39 -18.03 11.69
CA MET A 296 7.13 -19.11 11.01
C MET A 296 7.42 -18.79 9.55
N VAL A 297 6.59 -17.93 8.93
CA VAL A 297 6.71 -17.49 7.52
C VAL A 297 7.30 -16.08 7.39
N ARG A 298 8.05 -15.62 8.41
CA ARG A 298 8.59 -14.24 8.45
C ARG A 298 9.50 -13.89 7.26
N LEU A 299 10.26 -14.87 6.74
CA LEU A 299 11.14 -14.64 5.58
C LEU A 299 10.31 -14.35 4.32
N ASP A 300 9.25 -15.12 4.09
CA ASP A 300 8.35 -14.90 2.96
C ASP A 300 7.63 -13.55 3.09
N GLN A 301 7.25 -13.18 4.33
CA GLN A 301 6.65 -11.87 4.60
C GLN A 301 7.60 -10.71 4.30
N ILE A 302 8.89 -10.83 4.66
CA ILE A 302 9.92 -9.84 4.33
C ILE A 302 10.04 -9.72 2.81
N GLU A 303 10.09 -10.84 2.08
CA GLU A 303 10.18 -10.84 0.63
C GLU A 303 8.97 -10.18 -0.03
N GLU A 304 7.75 -10.47 0.43
CA GLU A 304 6.52 -9.86 -0.08
C GLU A 304 6.50 -8.33 0.15
N VAL A 305 6.95 -7.87 1.33
CA VAL A 305 7.09 -6.44 1.61
C VAL A 305 8.11 -5.80 0.67
N ASN A 306 9.26 -6.42 0.46
CA ASN A 306 10.29 -5.91 -0.44
C ASN A 306 9.82 -5.84 -1.90
N LYS A 307 9.02 -6.82 -2.37
CA LYS A 307 8.38 -6.77 -3.70
C LYS A 307 7.47 -5.55 -3.84
N VAL A 308 6.69 -5.24 -2.82
CA VAL A 308 5.82 -4.05 -2.84
C VAL A 308 6.67 -2.78 -2.79
N LEU A 309 7.67 -2.68 -1.92
CA LEU A 309 8.58 -1.52 -1.84
C LEU A 309 9.25 -1.25 -3.19
N SER A 310 9.74 -2.29 -3.86
CA SER A 310 10.32 -2.17 -5.21
C SER A 310 9.29 -1.70 -6.24
N SER A 311 8.05 -2.21 -6.18
CA SER A 311 6.98 -1.81 -7.11
C SER A 311 6.57 -0.35 -7.00
N ILE A 312 6.79 0.28 -5.85
CA ILE A 312 6.53 1.71 -5.62
C ILE A 312 7.76 2.60 -5.80
N GLY A 313 8.96 2.01 -6.00
CA GLY A 313 10.22 2.72 -6.17
C GLY A 313 10.89 3.13 -4.86
N ALA A 314 10.66 2.38 -3.77
CA ALA A 314 11.26 2.60 -2.45
C ALA A 314 12.46 1.67 -2.15
N ASP A 315 12.92 0.92 -3.13
CA ASP A 315 14.04 -0.02 -3.03
C ASP A 315 15.39 0.66 -2.79
N GLY A 316 15.53 1.94 -3.17
CA GLY A 316 16.73 2.74 -2.89
C GLY A 316 16.76 3.40 -1.50
N VAL A 317 15.70 3.31 -0.71
CA VAL A 317 15.66 3.93 0.64
C VAL A 317 16.37 3.02 1.65
N PRO A 318 17.30 3.55 2.49
CA PRO A 318 17.93 2.78 3.56
C PRO A 318 16.92 2.08 4.46
N GLN A 319 17.21 0.83 4.86
CA GLN A 319 16.27 0.01 5.58
C GLN A 319 16.92 -0.67 6.79
N ILE A 320 16.28 -0.60 7.96
CA ILE A 320 16.63 -1.37 9.16
C ILE A 320 15.51 -2.40 9.40
N LEU A 321 15.86 -3.68 9.52
CA LEU A 321 14.92 -4.72 9.91
C LEU A 321 14.67 -4.66 11.42
N VAL A 322 13.40 -4.51 11.83
CA VAL A 322 12.98 -4.44 13.22
C VAL A 322 12.21 -5.71 13.57
N PHE A 323 12.87 -6.65 14.23
CA PHE A 323 12.26 -7.90 14.70
C PHE A 323 11.48 -7.61 15.98
N ASN A 324 10.17 -7.45 15.83
CA ASN A 324 9.22 -7.17 16.90
C ASN A 324 8.61 -8.47 17.46
N LYS A 325 7.96 -8.38 18.61
CA LYS A 325 7.32 -9.49 19.35
C LYS A 325 8.30 -10.54 19.85
N ILE A 326 9.54 -10.14 20.21
CA ILE A 326 10.53 -11.06 20.78
C ILE A 326 10.05 -11.69 22.10
N ASP A 327 9.12 -11.03 22.81
CA ASP A 327 8.48 -11.56 24.01
C ASP A 327 7.72 -12.88 23.77
N ALA A 328 7.34 -13.18 22.54
CA ALA A 328 6.72 -14.44 22.15
C ALA A 328 7.74 -15.55 21.77
N VAL A 329 9.06 -15.21 21.69
CA VAL A 329 10.14 -16.14 21.30
C VAL A 329 11.18 -16.16 22.42
N PRO A 330 11.19 -17.20 23.31
CA PRO A 330 12.04 -17.20 24.49
C PRO A 330 13.54 -16.99 24.22
N GLU A 331 14.05 -17.53 23.10
CA GLU A 331 15.46 -17.43 22.70
C GLU A 331 15.81 -15.98 22.33
N LEU A 332 14.90 -15.26 21.68
CA LEU A 332 15.10 -13.86 21.32
C LEU A 332 14.86 -12.93 22.53
N ALA A 333 13.91 -13.28 23.39
CA ALA A 333 13.64 -12.52 24.61
C ALA A 333 14.83 -12.53 25.58
N ALA A 334 15.61 -13.64 25.62
CA ALA A 334 16.81 -13.79 26.45
C ALA A 334 18.07 -13.16 25.84
N ARG A 335 17.98 -12.58 24.64
CA ARG A 335 19.12 -11.99 23.94
C ARG A 335 19.60 -10.72 24.66
N ASN A 336 20.91 -10.62 24.90
CA ASN A 336 21.52 -9.46 25.55
C ASN A 336 21.72 -8.30 24.55
N ASP A 337 22.02 -8.64 23.28
CA ASP A 337 22.28 -7.65 22.23
C ASP A 337 21.01 -7.39 21.41
N ALA A 338 20.46 -6.19 21.57
CA ALA A 338 19.28 -5.77 20.82
C ALA A 338 19.61 -5.33 19.38
N VAL A 339 20.87 -5.10 19.02
CA VAL A 339 21.31 -4.61 17.72
C VAL A 339 22.27 -5.60 17.08
N GLU A 340 22.03 -5.91 15.80
CA GLU A 340 22.93 -6.70 14.95
C GLU A 340 23.46 -5.83 13.83
N ARG A 341 24.79 -5.86 13.64
CA ARG A 341 25.49 -5.04 12.63
C ARG A 341 26.14 -5.91 11.57
N ASP A 342 26.35 -5.32 10.39
CA ASP A 342 27.12 -5.95 9.32
C ASP A 342 28.64 -5.84 9.57
N GLU A 343 29.45 -6.39 8.67
CA GLU A 343 30.92 -6.34 8.71
C GLU A 343 31.49 -4.91 8.60
N TYR A 344 30.70 -3.96 8.12
CA TYR A 344 31.05 -2.54 7.98
C TYR A 344 30.58 -1.70 9.16
N GLY A 345 29.89 -2.33 10.15
CA GLY A 345 29.36 -1.66 11.34
C GLY A 345 27.97 -1.05 11.16
N ASN A 346 27.35 -1.17 9.97
CA ASN A 346 25.99 -0.67 9.77
C ASN A 346 24.97 -1.53 10.51
N ILE A 347 23.91 -0.90 10.98
CA ILE A 347 22.82 -1.59 11.69
C ILE A 347 21.96 -2.36 10.67
N LEU A 348 21.97 -3.69 10.79
CA LEU A 348 21.14 -4.57 9.97
C LEU A 348 19.79 -4.85 10.61
N ARG A 349 19.81 -5.17 11.91
CA ARG A 349 18.63 -5.65 12.62
C ARG A 349 18.57 -5.09 14.03
N VAL A 350 17.35 -4.79 14.47
CA VAL A 350 17.06 -4.45 15.86
C VAL A 350 15.99 -5.41 16.38
N PHE A 351 16.24 -5.98 17.56
CA PHE A 351 15.33 -6.91 18.23
C PHE A 351 14.61 -6.21 19.36
N LEU A 352 13.27 -6.25 19.37
CA LEU A 352 12.48 -5.55 20.36
C LEU A 352 11.10 -6.19 20.61
N SER A 353 10.48 -5.80 21.70
CA SER A 353 9.04 -5.99 21.92
C SER A 353 8.38 -4.63 22.14
N ALA A 354 7.59 -4.21 21.18
CA ALA A 354 6.81 -2.97 21.28
C ALA A 354 5.78 -3.03 22.44
N ARG A 355 5.39 -4.24 22.85
CA ARG A 355 4.44 -4.48 23.93
C ARG A 355 5.07 -4.32 25.31
N THR A 356 6.26 -4.88 25.54
CA THR A 356 6.94 -4.85 26.84
C THR A 356 7.87 -3.66 27.00
N GLY A 357 8.28 -3.03 25.90
CA GLY A 357 9.26 -1.94 25.88
C GLY A 357 10.71 -2.41 25.74
N GLN A 358 10.99 -3.71 25.77
CA GLN A 358 12.33 -4.26 25.60
C GLN A 358 12.89 -3.87 24.23
N GLY A 359 14.14 -3.35 24.19
CA GLY A 359 14.83 -2.99 22.94
C GLY A 359 14.41 -1.66 22.30
N LEU A 360 13.45 -0.92 22.87
CA LEU A 360 13.01 0.38 22.33
C LEU A 360 14.10 1.44 22.38
N ASP A 361 14.90 1.48 23.45
CA ASP A 361 16.01 2.44 23.57
C ASP A 361 17.11 2.15 22.54
N ALA A 362 17.37 0.86 22.25
CA ALA A 362 18.29 0.46 21.20
C ALA A 362 17.81 0.90 19.80
N LEU A 363 16.49 0.80 19.53
CA LEU A 363 15.93 1.32 18.28
C LEU A 363 16.02 2.85 18.20
N ARG A 364 15.77 3.57 19.31
CA ARG A 364 15.96 5.03 19.36
C ARG A 364 17.40 5.44 19.08
N ALA A 365 18.36 4.72 19.65
CA ALA A 365 19.78 4.93 19.40
C ALA A 365 20.15 4.65 17.94
N ALA A 366 19.57 3.58 17.34
CA ALA A 366 19.79 3.25 15.94
C ALA A 366 19.27 4.34 15.00
N ILE A 367 18.09 4.89 15.25
CA ILE A 367 17.54 6.02 14.47
C ILE A 367 18.40 7.28 14.67
N ALA A 368 18.88 7.54 15.89
CA ALA A 368 19.73 8.68 16.18
C ALA A 368 21.10 8.59 15.46
N GLU A 369 21.70 7.40 15.45
CA GLU A 369 22.94 7.12 14.73
C GLU A 369 22.77 7.35 13.23
N PHE A 370 21.68 6.85 12.61
CA PHE A 370 21.36 7.12 11.23
C PHE A 370 21.19 8.61 10.95
N ALA A 371 20.40 9.32 11.78
CA ALA A 371 20.17 10.75 11.61
C ALA A 371 21.44 11.60 11.78
N ALA A 372 22.44 11.12 12.53
CA ALA A 372 23.73 11.78 12.72
C ALA A 372 24.71 11.48 11.58
N SER A 373 24.59 10.30 10.94
CA SER A 373 25.47 9.87 9.82
C SER A 373 25.10 10.49 8.48
N GLU A 374 23.87 10.97 8.33
CA GLU A 374 23.46 11.72 7.14
C GLU A 374 24.33 12.99 7.01
N PRO A 375 24.98 13.21 5.85
CA PRO A 375 25.81 14.39 5.64
C PRO A 375 24.94 15.62 5.86
N LYS A 376 25.28 16.39 6.91
CA LYS A 376 24.76 17.73 7.09
C LYS A 376 25.39 18.55 5.98
N ASP A 377 24.75 18.60 4.80
CA ASP A 377 25.16 19.54 3.75
C ASP A 377 25.16 20.93 4.36
N ASN A 378 26.37 21.38 4.73
CA ASN A 378 26.64 22.74 5.20
C ASN A 378 26.58 23.71 4.02
N ASN A 379 25.55 23.63 3.20
CA ASN A 379 25.24 24.70 2.28
C ASN A 379 24.61 25.83 3.10
N GLU A 380 25.46 26.59 3.80
CA GLU A 380 25.13 27.96 4.22
C GLU A 380 24.86 28.72 2.92
N TYR A 381 23.63 29.09 2.73
CA TYR A 381 23.22 29.96 1.63
C TYR A 381 23.36 31.40 2.11
N THR A 382 24.17 32.20 1.43
CA THR A 382 24.25 33.63 1.67
C THR A 382 23.23 34.32 0.77
N GLU A 383 22.37 35.15 1.36
CA GLU A 383 21.45 36.01 0.63
C GLU A 383 22.24 37.25 0.14
N LEU A 384 22.38 37.36 -1.16
CA LEU A 384 23.00 38.54 -1.77
C LEU A 384 22.07 39.75 -1.64
N PRO A 385 22.62 41.00 -1.70
CA PRO A 385 21.85 42.25 -1.55
C PRO A 385 20.72 42.44 -2.56
N ASP A 386 20.71 41.67 -3.63
CA ASP A 386 19.65 41.63 -4.67
C ASP A 386 18.55 40.58 -4.39
N GLY A 387 18.59 39.87 -3.26
CA GLY A 387 17.65 38.82 -2.90
C GLY A 387 17.96 37.47 -3.53
N THR A 388 19.09 37.30 -4.20
CA THR A 388 19.52 36.02 -4.77
C THR A 388 20.16 35.16 -3.68
N ILE A 389 19.71 33.91 -3.51
CA ILE A 389 20.27 32.95 -2.56
C ILE A 389 21.31 32.10 -3.29
N VAL A 390 22.58 32.18 -2.90
CA VAL A 390 23.69 31.38 -3.45
C VAL A 390 24.34 30.52 -2.36
N PRO A 391 24.82 29.31 -2.69
CA PRO A 391 25.58 28.49 -1.75
C PRO A 391 26.92 29.19 -1.40
N GLU A 392 27.28 29.21 -0.13
CA GLU A 392 28.52 29.88 0.36
C GLU A 392 29.80 29.24 -0.20
N SER A 393 29.76 28.07 -0.80
CA SER A 393 30.89 27.39 -1.44
C SER A 393 31.36 27.99 -2.75
N MET A 394 30.74 29.06 -3.26
CA MET A 394 31.18 29.75 -4.51
C MET A 394 32.02 31.00 -4.27
N ASP A 395 32.28 31.39 -3.03
CA ASP A 395 32.97 32.66 -2.74
C ASP A 395 34.43 32.53 -2.31
N SER A 396 35.15 31.56 -2.86
CA SER A 396 36.60 31.54 -2.71
C SER A 396 37.28 30.90 -3.92
N THR A 397 37.49 31.71 -5.01
CA THR A 397 38.75 31.68 -5.76
C THR A 397 38.74 32.76 -6.84
N SER A 398 39.73 33.58 -6.64
CA SER A 398 40.67 34.20 -7.60
C SER A 398 40.27 35.51 -8.20
N ASP A 399 40.68 36.55 -7.46
CA ASP A 399 41.35 37.69 -8.02
C ASP A 399 42.63 37.20 -8.72
N ASP A 400 42.59 37.02 -10.04
CA ASP A 400 43.78 36.97 -10.87
C ASP A 400 43.52 37.72 -12.17
N GLY A 401 44.14 38.91 -12.21
CA GLY A 401 44.08 39.80 -13.33
C GLY A 401 44.60 39.21 -14.63
N THR A 402 43.72 39.09 -15.59
CA THR A 402 44.17 39.00 -16.99
C THR A 402 43.23 39.77 -17.88
N THR A 403 43.81 40.83 -18.44
CA THR A 403 43.33 41.75 -19.46
C THR A 403 42.67 41.03 -20.64
N LEU A 404 41.52 41.57 -21.04
CA LEU A 404 40.87 41.28 -22.31
C LEU A 404 41.70 41.78 -23.51
N PRO A 405 41.71 41.09 -24.63
CA PRO A 405 41.98 41.72 -25.94
C PRO A 405 40.63 41.96 -26.65
N GLU A 406 40.58 43.18 -27.17
CA GLU A 406 39.53 43.75 -28.03
C GLU A 406 39.39 42.99 -29.36
N ASP A 407 38.15 43.07 -29.84
CA ASP A 407 37.73 43.22 -31.24
C ASP A 407 38.03 42.08 -32.24
N HIS A 408 36.94 41.54 -32.75
CA HIS A 408 36.69 41.40 -34.19
C HIS A 408 35.26 40.91 -34.48
N ARG A 409 34.46 41.84 -35.02
CA ARG A 409 33.31 41.47 -35.86
C ARG A 409 33.80 41.16 -37.29
N PRO A 410 33.17 40.25 -37.98
CA PRO A 410 32.64 40.57 -39.32
C PRO A 410 31.19 40.08 -39.49
N ALA A 411 30.36 41.00 -39.96
CA ALA A 411 29.81 41.17 -41.30
C ALA A 411 28.90 40.05 -41.79
N ASP A 412 27.67 40.37 -41.79
CA ASP A 412 26.56 40.21 -42.75
C ASP A 412 26.90 39.42 -44.05
N GLU A 413 26.18 38.34 -44.30
CA GLU A 413 25.84 37.92 -45.67
C GLU A 413 24.49 37.16 -45.64
N SER A 414 23.52 37.87 -46.22
CA SER A 414 22.26 37.38 -46.74
C SER A 414 22.49 36.46 -47.95
N GLU A 415 21.85 35.32 -47.99
CA GLU A 415 21.42 34.75 -49.26
C GLU A 415 20.20 33.81 -49.13
N ASP A 416 19.19 34.26 -49.87
CA ASP A 416 18.03 33.56 -50.37
C ASP A 416 18.30 32.15 -50.88
N ARG A 417 17.41 31.21 -50.55
CA ARG A 417 16.97 30.18 -51.52
C ARG A 417 15.63 29.46 -51.15
N LYS A 418 14.63 29.89 -51.83
CA LYS A 418 13.58 29.16 -52.57
C LYS A 418 13.24 27.72 -52.16
N VAL A 419 11.96 27.61 -51.89
CA VAL A 419 11.12 26.40 -51.95
C VAL A 419 11.09 25.79 -53.39
N PRO A 420 10.90 24.50 -53.56
CA PRO A 420 9.87 24.04 -54.48
C PRO A 420 8.87 23.04 -53.86
N GLU A 421 7.59 23.34 -54.14
CA GLU A 421 6.49 22.37 -54.19
C GLU A 421 6.75 21.27 -55.23
N HIS A 422 6.20 20.10 -54.94
CA HIS A 422 5.51 19.12 -55.80
C HIS A 422 5.32 17.86 -54.91
N GLY A 423 4.11 17.32 -54.64
CA GLY A 423 3.05 16.92 -55.57
C GLY A 423 3.15 15.44 -55.94
N HIS A 424 2.50 14.60 -55.11
CA HIS A 424 1.59 13.53 -55.53
C HIS A 424 1.09 12.80 -54.29
#